data_a24a23f707704a67de76a40696e0bae9
#
_entry.id   a24a23f707704a67de76a40696e0bae9
#
_cell.length_a   1.000
_cell.length_b   1.000
_cell.length_c   1.000
_cell.angle_alpha   90.00
_cell.angle_beta   90.00
_cell.angle_gamma   90.00
#
_symmetry.space_group_name_H-M   'P 1'
#
loop_
_entity.id
_entity.type
_entity.pdbx_description
1 polymer ?
#
loop_
_entity_poly.entity_id
_entity_poly.type
_entity_poly.pdbx_seq_one_letter_code
_entity_poly.pdbx_strand_id
1 'polypeptide(L)'
;GDSSGEIVYDEKMLCLDFYADEEKDYLPAGVYEVQDNNEAPVLSTFYSTYGYEDGVKFQSGSAIVEIDSETKAYTISIDIYLIDGRHLVANYTGDIDGMEVVDIVTIESQITEAYGTRTANDGSQWFLELSEPDNLKLFLAVNSFPAEYLPANSYTISVAGEDVLPGEF
;
A
#
# COMPACT_ATOMS: atom_id res chain seq x y z
N GLY A 1 -3.60 17.88 -18.03
CA GLY A 1 -2.70 17.29 -19.03
C GLY A 1 -3.33 17.34 -20.41
N ASP A 2 -2.52 17.44 -21.45
CA ASP A 2 -3.00 17.32 -22.82
C ASP A 2 -3.02 15.83 -23.26
N SER A 3 -3.50 15.57 -24.47
CA SER A 3 -3.59 14.21 -25.02
C SER A 3 -2.21 13.54 -25.31
N SER A 4 -1.11 14.23 -25.09
CA SER A 4 0.26 13.69 -25.24
C SER A 4 0.84 13.16 -23.91
N GLY A 5 0.13 13.38 -22.81
CA GLY A 5 0.61 13.04 -21.47
C GLY A 5 1.68 13.99 -20.93
N GLU A 6 1.92 15.09 -21.62
CA GLU A 6 2.83 16.13 -21.16
C GLU A 6 2.17 16.97 -20.06
N ILE A 7 2.85 17.12 -18.93
CA ILE A 7 2.36 17.96 -17.83
C ILE A 7 2.51 19.43 -18.24
N VAL A 8 1.37 20.12 -18.36
CA VAL A 8 1.37 21.57 -18.61
C VAL A 8 1.37 22.29 -17.27
N TYR A 9 2.44 23.01 -16.99
CA TYR A 9 2.61 23.79 -15.79
C TYR A 9 2.06 25.20 -15.95
N ASP A 10 1.37 25.68 -14.93
CA ASP A 10 0.84 27.03 -14.89
C ASP A 10 1.08 27.66 -13.50
N GLU A 11 0.95 28.99 -13.39
CA GLU A 11 1.16 29.76 -12.15
C GLU A 11 0.19 29.37 -11.01
N LYS A 12 -0.88 28.64 -11.31
CA LYS A 12 -1.89 28.19 -10.34
C LYS A 12 -1.77 26.70 -10.02
N MET A 13 -0.76 26.04 -10.50
CA MET A 13 -0.52 24.64 -10.25
C MET A 13 -0.28 24.39 -8.75
N LEU A 14 -0.91 23.35 -8.21
CA LEU A 14 -0.66 22.85 -6.86
C LEU A 14 0.07 21.53 -6.97
N CYS A 15 1.28 21.48 -6.44
CA CYS A 15 2.08 20.25 -6.34
C CYS A 15 2.03 19.75 -4.91
N LEU A 16 1.74 18.47 -4.73
CA LEU A 16 1.64 17.79 -3.45
C LEU A 16 2.59 16.60 -3.43
N ASP A 17 3.52 16.58 -2.48
CA ASP A 17 4.53 15.53 -2.30
C ASP A 17 4.18 14.73 -1.04
N PHE A 18 3.49 13.61 -1.24
CA PHE A 18 3.03 12.74 -0.16
C PHE A 18 4.02 11.61 0.12
N TYR A 19 4.33 11.41 1.39
CA TYR A 19 4.98 10.20 1.90
C TYR A 19 4.00 9.43 2.77
N ALA A 20 3.72 8.19 2.40
CA ALA A 20 2.79 7.32 3.10
C ALA A 20 3.53 6.24 3.91
N ASP A 21 2.94 5.76 5.00
CA ASP A 21 3.51 4.72 5.87
C ASP A 21 3.62 3.36 5.18
N GLU A 22 2.78 3.13 4.17
CA GLU A 22 2.70 1.86 3.46
C GLU A 22 3.17 2.02 2.03
N GLU A 23 3.99 1.08 1.56
CA GLU A 23 4.35 0.99 0.14
C GLU A 23 3.15 0.42 -0.64
N LYS A 24 2.49 1.29 -1.40
CA LYS A 24 1.31 1.00 -2.21
C LYS A 24 1.47 1.59 -3.61
N ASP A 25 0.82 1.01 -4.58
CA ASP A 25 0.72 1.57 -5.94
C ASP A 25 -0.28 2.72 -6.05
N TYR A 26 -0.84 3.15 -4.93
CA TYR A 26 -1.81 4.23 -4.81
C TYR A 26 -1.57 5.05 -3.54
N LEU A 27 -2.11 6.27 -3.48
CA LEU A 27 -2.05 7.12 -2.29
C LEU A 27 -3.03 6.60 -1.21
N PRO A 28 -2.56 6.09 -0.06
CA PRO A 28 -3.44 5.60 1.00
C PRO A 28 -4.32 6.69 1.61
N ALA A 29 -5.50 6.31 2.09
CA ALA A 29 -6.33 7.21 2.90
C ALA A 29 -5.62 7.55 4.22
N GLY A 30 -5.71 8.81 4.63
CA GLY A 30 -5.05 9.27 5.86
C GLY A 30 -5.00 10.78 6.00
N VAL A 31 -4.39 11.23 7.09
CA VAL A 31 -4.10 12.64 7.35
C VAL A 31 -2.60 12.85 7.17
N TYR A 32 -2.23 13.77 6.28
CA TYR A 32 -0.87 14.10 5.92
C TYR A 32 -0.57 15.52 6.38
N GLU A 33 0.11 15.64 7.50
CA GLU A 33 0.54 16.95 8.07
C GLU A 33 1.69 17.52 7.25
N VAL A 34 1.69 18.83 7.04
CA VAL A 34 2.80 19.53 6.39
C VAL A 34 4.04 19.49 7.29
N GLN A 35 5.13 18.89 6.81
CA GLN A 35 6.38 18.79 7.55
C GLN A 35 7.60 18.93 6.62
N ASP A 36 8.69 19.45 7.18
CA ASP A 36 9.97 19.60 6.47
C ASP A 36 10.83 18.33 6.60
N ASN A 37 10.23 17.21 6.26
CA ASN A 37 10.87 15.90 6.24
C ASN A 37 10.08 14.94 5.33
N ASN A 38 10.51 13.69 5.24
CA ASN A 38 9.87 12.61 4.51
C ASN A 38 9.56 11.40 5.40
N GLU A 39 9.38 11.63 6.70
CA GLU A 39 8.99 10.60 7.65
C GLU A 39 7.47 10.43 7.61
N ALA A 40 7.01 9.42 6.89
CA ALA A 40 5.59 9.14 6.66
C ALA A 40 4.79 8.93 7.96
N PRO A 41 3.47 9.28 8.00
CA PRO A 41 2.70 9.89 6.91
C PRO A 41 2.83 11.42 6.91
N VAL A 42 3.38 12.00 5.86
CA VAL A 42 3.53 13.46 5.78
C VAL A 42 3.24 14.02 4.39
N LEU A 43 2.87 15.30 4.33
CA LEU A 43 2.91 16.13 3.14
C LEU A 43 4.22 16.95 3.19
N SER A 44 5.21 16.49 2.44
CA SER A 44 6.57 17.04 2.53
C SER A 44 6.69 18.41 1.88
N THR A 45 7.41 19.32 2.54
CA THR A 45 7.72 20.65 1.98
C THR A 45 8.82 20.62 0.92
N PHE A 46 9.46 19.48 0.66
CA PHE A 46 10.57 19.40 -0.27
C PHE A 46 10.14 19.72 -1.71
N TYR A 47 9.03 19.14 -2.15
CA TYR A 47 8.48 19.34 -3.49
C TYR A 47 7.04 19.85 -3.52
N SER A 48 6.41 20.02 -2.35
CA SER A 48 5.07 20.60 -2.27
C SER A 48 5.12 22.11 -2.44
N THR A 49 4.45 22.62 -3.48
CA THR A 49 4.45 24.06 -3.79
C THR A 49 3.12 24.51 -4.40
N TYR A 50 2.82 25.80 -4.27
CA TYR A 50 1.81 26.51 -5.02
C TYR A 50 2.47 27.39 -6.07
N GLY A 51 2.27 27.11 -7.34
CA GLY A 51 2.96 27.70 -8.48
C GLY A 51 3.99 26.75 -9.09
N TYR A 52 4.56 27.16 -10.22
CA TYR A 52 5.56 26.38 -10.98
C TYR A 52 6.98 26.90 -10.74
N GLU A 53 7.99 26.03 -10.86
CA GLU A 53 9.43 26.26 -10.71
C GLU A 53 9.83 26.87 -9.36
N ASP A 54 9.64 28.18 -9.16
CA ASP A 54 9.88 28.89 -7.91
C ASP A 54 8.61 29.03 -7.06
N GLY A 55 7.73 28.03 -7.13
CA GLY A 55 6.46 28.01 -6.40
C GLY A 55 6.61 28.25 -4.90
N VAL A 56 5.58 28.86 -4.31
CA VAL A 56 5.59 29.19 -2.88
C VAL A 56 5.41 27.89 -2.06
N LYS A 57 6.34 27.65 -1.15
CA LYS A 57 6.33 26.44 -0.32
C LYS A 57 5.25 26.49 0.77
N PHE A 58 4.90 25.32 1.26
CA PHE A 58 4.01 25.16 2.38
C PHE A 58 4.74 25.46 3.71
N GLN A 59 4.01 26.01 4.65
CA GLN A 59 4.52 26.32 5.99
C GLN A 59 3.91 25.39 7.05
N SER A 60 2.59 25.17 6.99
CA SER A 60 1.84 24.36 7.93
C SER A 60 0.47 23.98 7.38
N GLY A 61 -0.22 23.09 8.05
CA GLY A 61 -1.55 22.61 7.66
C GLY A 61 -1.53 21.12 7.35
N SER A 62 -2.54 20.65 6.63
CA SER A 62 -2.66 19.23 6.29
C SER A 62 -3.44 19.00 5.00
N ALA A 63 -3.25 17.81 4.44
CA ALA A 63 -4.14 17.22 3.46
C ALA A 63 -4.81 15.97 4.07
N ILE A 64 -6.12 15.85 3.90
CA ILE A 64 -6.89 14.67 4.29
C ILE A 64 -7.25 13.93 3.01
N VAL A 65 -6.84 12.67 2.93
CA VAL A 65 -7.12 11.77 1.81
C VAL A 65 -8.14 10.75 2.26
N GLU A 66 -9.25 10.66 1.56
CA GLU A 66 -10.28 9.66 1.72
C GLU A 66 -10.46 8.90 0.40
N ILE A 67 -10.80 7.62 0.48
CA ILE A 67 -11.10 6.76 -0.68
C ILE A 67 -12.47 6.17 -0.48
N ASP A 68 -13.36 6.40 -1.43
CA ASP A 68 -14.69 5.80 -1.41
C ASP A 68 -14.59 4.27 -1.58
N SER A 69 -15.23 3.53 -0.70
CA SER A 69 -15.12 2.07 -0.67
C SER A 69 -15.76 1.36 -1.86
N GLU A 70 -16.74 1.98 -2.51
CA GLU A 70 -17.47 1.41 -3.64
C GLU A 70 -16.88 1.84 -4.98
N THR A 71 -16.70 3.14 -5.15
CA THR A 71 -16.26 3.73 -6.42
C THR A 71 -14.75 3.81 -6.56
N LYS A 72 -14.00 3.72 -5.44
CA LYS A 72 -12.54 3.92 -5.35
C LYS A 72 -12.08 5.34 -5.68
N ALA A 73 -13.01 6.26 -5.85
CA ALA A 73 -12.71 7.67 -6.08
C ALA A 73 -12.07 8.30 -4.83
N TYR A 74 -11.13 9.19 -5.06
CA TYR A 74 -10.49 9.98 -4.03
C TYR A 74 -11.32 11.19 -3.64
N THR A 75 -11.29 11.55 -2.37
CA THR A 75 -11.59 12.89 -1.88
C THR A 75 -10.36 13.41 -1.14
N ILE A 76 -9.77 14.50 -1.64
CA ILE A 76 -8.61 15.14 -1.02
C ILE A 76 -9.01 16.54 -0.57
N SER A 77 -8.99 16.76 0.74
CA SER A 77 -9.27 18.05 1.36
C SER A 77 -7.98 18.67 1.86
N ILE A 78 -7.68 19.89 1.41
CA ILE A 78 -6.41 20.58 1.66
C ILE A 78 -6.70 21.86 2.42
N ASP A 79 -5.98 22.04 3.52
CA ASP A 79 -6.02 23.26 4.36
C ASP A 79 -4.58 23.59 4.77
N ILE A 80 -3.95 24.55 4.08
CA ILE A 80 -2.51 24.80 4.14
C ILE A 80 -2.23 26.30 4.22
N TYR A 81 -1.27 26.68 5.06
CA TYR A 81 -0.66 28.01 5.07
C TYR A 81 0.65 27.99 4.29
N LEU A 82 0.82 28.98 3.41
CA LEU A 82 2.03 29.18 2.63
C LEU A 82 3.02 30.05 3.39
N ILE A 83 4.32 29.95 3.05
CA ILE A 83 5.38 30.73 3.70
C ILE A 83 5.24 32.25 3.49
N ASP A 84 4.48 32.70 2.50
CA ASP A 84 4.18 34.10 2.23
C ASP A 84 2.92 34.61 2.98
N GLY A 85 2.34 33.78 3.85
CA GLY A 85 1.19 34.09 4.69
C GLY A 85 -0.17 33.87 4.03
N ARG A 86 -0.25 33.41 2.80
CA ARG A 86 -1.53 33.03 2.16
C ARG A 86 -2.07 31.74 2.77
N HIS A 87 -3.39 31.67 2.88
CA HIS A 87 -4.13 30.47 3.29
C HIS A 87 -4.75 29.83 2.05
N LEU A 88 -4.41 28.58 1.78
CA LEU A 88 -4.89 27.79 0.67
C LEU A 88 -5.86 26.73 1.17
N VAL A 89 -7.09 26.76 0.68
CA VAL A 89 -8.08 25.70 0.87
C VAL A 89 -8.49 25.18 -0.49
N ALA A 90 -8.38 23.88 -0.67
CA ALA A 90 -8.76 23.23 -1.93
C ALA A 90 -9.38 21.86 -1.65
N ASN A 91 -10.23 21.40 -2.57
CA ASN A 91 -10.82 20.07 -2.52
C ASN A 91 -10.75 19.44 -3.91
N TYR A 92 -10.48 18.16 -3.94
CA TYR A 92 -10.54 17.32 -5.12
C TYR A 92 -11.47 16.14 -4.85
N THR A 93 -12.24 15.73 -5.84
CA THR A 93 -12.99 14.47 -5.82
C THR A 93 -12.95 13.86 -7.20
N GLY A 94 -12.52 12.61 -7.30
CA GLY A 94 -12.40 11.89 -8.57
C GLY A 94 -11.28 10.85 -8.54
N ASP A 95 -11.02 10.27 -9.71
CA ASP A 95 -9.94 9.31 -9.91
C ASP A 95 -8.62 10.06 -10.14
N ILE A 96 -7.51 9.46 -9.69
CA ILE A 96 -6.16 9.97 -9.97
C ILE A 96 -5.53 9.08 -11.05
N ASP A 97 -5.25 9.67 -12.20
CA ASP A 97 -4.62 8.96 -13.31
C ASP A 97 -3.28 8.32 -12.88
N GLY A 98 -3.10 7.04 -13.23
CA GLY A 98 -1.90 6.29 -12.89
C GLY A 98 -1.89 5.70 -11.48
N MET A 99 -2.96 5.85 -10.70
CA MET A 99 -3.16 5.19 -9.41
C MET A 99 -4.36 4.26 -9.48
N GLU A 100 -4.15 2.99 -9.18
CA GLU A 100 -5.21 1.99 -9.11
C GLU A 100 -5.40 1.56 -7.66
N VAL A 101 -6.55 1.89 -7.08
CA VAL A 101 -6.91 1.44 -5.73
C VAL A 101 -7.42 0.02 -5.83
N VAL A 102 -6.60 -0.93 -5.38
CA VAL A 102 -6.93 -2.35 -5.39
C VAL A 102 -7.54 -2.75 -4.05
N ASP A 103 -8.71 -3.39 -4.09
CA ASP A 103 -9.30 -3.98 -2.90
C ASP A 103 -8.47 -5.17 -2.40
N ILE A 104 -8.29 -5.24 -1.09
CA ILE A 104 -7.87 -6.48 -0.46
C ILE A 104 -9.07 -7.43 -0.54
N VAL A 105 -9.01 -8.38 -1.47
CA VAL A 105 -10.02 -9.43 -1.56
C VAL A 105 -9.75 -10.44 -0.44
N THR A 106 -10.60 -10.44 0.57
CA THR A 106 -10.59 -11.50 1.58
C THR A 106 -11.32 -12.72 1.01
N ILE A 107 -10.61 -13.81 0.85
CA ILE A 107 -11.19 -15.09 0.46
C ILE A 107 -11.41 -15.90 1.73
N GLU A 108 -12.67 -16.07 2.12
CA GLU A 108 -13.05 -16.96 3.20
C GLU A 108 -13.45 -18.32 2.60
N SER A 109 -12.80 -19.38 3.03
CA SER A 109 -13.10 -20.73 2.55
C SER A 109 -13.03 -21.74 3.69
N GLN A 110 -13.93 -22.72 3.65
CA GLN A 110 -13.90 -23.85 4.55
C GLN A 110 -13.17 -25.02 3.88
N ILE A 111 -11.90 -25.19 4.22
CA ILE A 111 -11.10 -26.31 3.74
C ILE A 111 -11.69 -27.62 4.30
N THR A 112 -12.02 -28.55 3.44
CA THR A 112 -12.60 -29.84 3.81
C THR A 112 -11.70 -31.04 3.48
N GLU A 113 -10.69 -30.84 2.60
CA GLU A 113 -9.74 -31.86 2.21
C GLU A 113 -8.32 -31.33 2.37
N ALA A 114 -7.43 -32.16 2.87
CA ALA A 114 -6.03 -31.84 3.01
C ALA A 114 -5.15 -33.03 2.62
N TYR A 115 -4.14 -32.79 1.82
CA TYR A 115 -3.12 -33.74 1.49
C TYR A 115 -1.75 -33.16 1.81
N GLY A 116 -0.89 -33.91 2.46
CA GLY A 116 0.46 -33.47 2.84
C GLY A 116 1.53 -34.46 2.41
N THR A 117 2.62 -33.94 1.88
CA THR A 117 3.80 -34.71 1.51
C THR A 117 5.04 -34.12 2.12
N ARG A 118 5.86 -34.97 2.73
CA ARG A 118 7.20 -34.59 3.18
C ARG A 118 8.15 -34.48 1.98
N THR A 119 8.75 -33.34 1.77
CA THR A 119 9.63 -33.07 0.63
C THR A 119 11.12 -33.20 0.98
N ALA A 120 11.47 -33.02 2.26
CA ALA A 120 12.81 -33.31 2.75
C ALA A 120 12.83 -34.60 3.60
N ASN A 121 13.87 -35.42 3.45
CA ASN A 121 13.98 -36.71 4.11
C ASN A 121 14.02 -36.62 5.65
N ASP A 122 14.54 -35.53 6.19
CA ASP A 122 14.62 -35.23 7.63
C ASP A 122 13.30 -34.66 8.18
N GLY A 123 12.31 -34.37 7.35
CA GLY A 123 11.04 -33.78 7.74
C GLY A 123 11.12 -32.28 8.03
N SER A 124 12.13 -31.60 7.50
CA SER A 124 12.25 -30.15 7.63
C SER A 124 11.40 -29.36 6.59
N GLN A 125 10.92 -30.04 5.56
CA GLN A 125 10.08 -29.42 4.54
C GLN A 125 8.87 -30.28 4.22
N TRP A 126 7.74 -29.59 4.06
CA TRP A 126 6.44 -30.19 3.77
C TRP A 126 5.74 -29.42 2.65
N PHE A 127 5.02 -30.14 1.83
CA PHE A 127 4.10 -29.57 0.86
C PHE A 127 2.68 -29.97 1.22
N LEU A 128 1.81 -28.97 1.35
CA LEU A 128 0.40 -29.18 1.67
C LEU A 128 -0.45 -28.74 0.48
N GLU A 129 -1.39 -29.58 0.10
CA GLU A 129 -2.51 -29.23 -0.77
C GLU A 129 -3.76 -29.22 0.09
N LEU A 130 -4.39 -28.06 0.19
CA LEU A 130 -5.64 -27.85 0.91
C LEU A 130 -6.72 -27.51 -0.09
N SER A 131 -7.86 -28.16 -0.04
CA SER A 131 -8.91 -27.94 -1.01
C SER A 131 -10.30 -27.87 -0.41
N GLU A 132 -11.13 -27.12 -1.09
CA GLU A 132 -12.58 -27.15 -0.97
C GLU A 132 -13.14 -27.95 -2.16
N PRO A 133 -14.18 -28.76 -1.97
CA PRO A 133 -14.61 -29.75 -2.98
C PRO A 133 -14.86 -29.19 -4.37
N ASP A 134 -15.26 -27.94 -4.48
CA ASP A 134 -15.76 -27.41 -5.74
C ASP A 134 -14.93 -26.27 -6.37
N ASN A 135 -14.04 -25.57 -5.67
CA ASN A 135 -13.43 -24.36 -6.22
C ASN A 135 -12.01 -23.97 -5.77
N LEU A 136 -11.67 -24.06 -4.50
CA LEU A 136 -10.40 -23.52 -4.02
C LEU A 136 -9.37 -24.64 -3.84
N LYS A 137 -8.17 -24.41 -4.40
CA LYS A 137 -6.98 -25.18 -4.06
C LYS A 137 -5.91 -24.24 -3.58
N LEU A 138 -5.41 -24.48 -2.36
CA LEU A 138 -4.32 -23.76 -1.76
C LEU A 138 -3.11 -24.69 -1.63
N PHE A 139 -1.97 -24.25 -2.14
CA PHE A 139 -0.72 -24.97 -2.07
C PHE A 139 0.24 -24.22 -1.13
N LEU A 140 0.73 -24.92 -0.11
CA LEU A 140 1.65 -24.37 0.86
C LEU A 140 2.95 -25.19 0.89
N ALA A 141 4.09 -24.53 0.77
CA ALA A 141 5.39 -25.10 1.08
C ALA A 141 5.79 -24.65 2.49
N VAL A 142 5.86 -25.60 3.42
CA VAL A 142 6.07 -25.30 4.84
C VAL A 142 7.46 -25.78 5.28
N ASN A 143 8.23 -24.90 5.90
CA ASN A 143 9.49 -25.25 6.54
C ASN A 143 9.30 -25.40 8.06
N SER A 144 9.83 -26.47 8.61
CA SER A 144 9.76 -26.77 10.02
C SER A 144 11.13 -27.22 10.55
N PHE A 145 11.26 -27.39 11.86
CA PHE A 145 12.38 -28.17 12.38
C PHE A 145 12.23 -29.64 11.96
N PRO A 146 13.34 -30.39 11.77
CA PRO A 146 13.28 -31.79 11.40
C PRO A 146 12.34 -32.60 12.33
N ALA A 147 11.34 -33.26 11.75
CA ALA A 147 10.32 -34.00 12.46
C ALA A 147 9.75 -35.15 11.65
N GLU A 148 9.22 -36.16 12.30
CA GLU A 148 8.51 -37.27 11.63
C GLU A 148 7.16 -36.83 11.06
N TYR A 149 6.52 -35.86 11.71
CA TYR A 149 5.25 -35.26 11.33
C TYR A 149 5.38 -33.74 11.26
N LEU A 150 4.54 -33.09 10.48
CA LEU A 150 4.47 -31.61 10.50
C LEU A 150 4.08 -31.14 11.91
N PRO A 151 4.94 -30.39 12.60
CA PRO A 151 4.66 -29.96 13.97
C PRO A 151 3.44 -29.06 14.03
N ALA A 152 2.60 -29.22 15.05
CA ALA A 152 1.54 -28.27 15.31
C ALA A 152 2.15 -26.93 15.76
N ASN A 153 2.02 -25.91 14.96
CA ASN A 153 2.57 -24.58 15.21
C ASN A 153 1.83 -23.52 14.39
N SER A 154 2.13 -22.24 14.65
CA SER A 154 1.81 -21.15 13.74
C SER A 154 2.98 -20.95 12.79
N TYR A 155 2.68 -20.75 11.52
CA TYR A 155 3.66 -20.54 10.48
C TYR A 155 3.44 -19.17 9.86
N THR A 156 4.51 -18.41 9.64
CA THR A 156 4.47 -17.06 9.07
C THR A 156 4.86 -17.13 7.59
N ILE A 157 4.20 -16.35 6.76
CA ILE A 157 4.57 -16.23 5.35
C ILE A 157 5.93 -15.52 5.26
N SER A 158 6.88 -16.13 4.54
CA SER A 158 8.16 -15.51 4.22
C SER A 158 8.08 -14.72 2.91
N VAL A 159 8.87 -13.67 2.80
CA VAL A 159 8.98 -12.88 1.58
C VAL A 159 9.87 -13.61 0.58
N ALA A 160 9.47 -13.61 -0.69
CA ALA A 160 10.24 -14.25 -1.75
C ALA A 160 11.63 -13.63 -1.89
N GLY A 161 12.67 -14.48 -1.81
CA GLY A 161 14.08 -14.07 -1.90
C GLY A 161 14.80 -13.96 -0.55
N GLU A 162 14.11 -14.14 0.56
CA GLU A 162 14.72 -14.31 1.87
C GLU A 162 14.96 -15.80 2.19
N ASP A 163 15.90 -16.06 3.10
CA ASP A 163 16.12 -17.42 3.61
C ASP A 163 14.90 -17.83 4.46
N VAL A 164 14.20 -18.87 4.02
CA VAL A 164 13.03 -19.38 4.72
C VAL A 164 13.47 -20.13 5.98
N LEU A 165 13.06 -19.61 7.14
CA LEU A 165 13.40 -20.20 8.43
C LEU A 165 12.34 -21.22 8.87
N PRO A 166 12.69 -22.17 9.81
CA PRO A 166 11.70 -23.05 10.39
C PRO A 166 10.57 -22.28 11.07
N GLY A 167 9.31 -22.60 10.70
CA GLY A 167 8.11 -21.87 11.14
C GLY A 167 7.54 -20.91 10.10
N GLU A 168 8.11 -20.87 8.88
CA GLU A 168 7.66 -20.03 7.78
C GLU A 168 7.11 -20.86 6.60
N PHE A 169 6.35 -20.23 5.73
CA PHE A 169 5.84 -20.78 4.48
C PHE A 169 5.62 -19.69 3.42
#